data_ffdc44f76237858a96899812199fe372
#
_entry.id   ffdc44f76237858a96899812199fe372
#
_cell.length_a   1.000
_cell.length_b   1.000
_cell.length_c   1.000
_cell.angle_alpha   90.00
_cell.angle_beta   90.00
_cell.angle_gamma   90.00
#
_symmetry.space_group_name_H-M   'P 1'
#
loop_
_entity.id
_entity.type
_entity.pdbx_description
1 polymer ?
#
loop_
_entity_poly.entity_id
_entity_poly.type
_entity_poly.pdbx_seq_one_letter_code
_entity_poly.pdbx_strand_id
1 'polypeptide(L)'
;MNKLIKVFLTCTIIFMTGCYLFREPTEKPVIYLYPENTTEVDVKVNLDGKFTATYPKYHDGWKVVAEPDGTIHSLDNKNSYYCLFWEGIVNYTPDFSTGFVVKGSETEAFLEEALTKLGLNDRERNEFIIYWLPQMQDNAYNLISFQNENYTNHATLDISPKPDTVIRVMMAWKPLKESIAIQPQKLDSVERNGFTVVEWGGIEFK
;
A
#
# COMPACT_ATOMS: atom_id res chain seq x y z
N MET A 1 -56.23 -10.94 -52.80
CA MET A 1 -56.35 -11.18 -51.33
C MET A 1 -54.98 -11.60 -50.80
N ASN A 2 -54.09 -10.64 -50.57
CA ASN A 2 -52.72 -10.94 -50.16
C ASN A 2 -52.51 -10.45 -48.71
N LYS A 3 -52.31 -11.43 -47.85
CA LYS A 3 -51.95 -11.18 -46.43
C LYS A 3 -50.46 -10.82 -46.33
N LEU A 4 -50.15 -9.60 -45.99
CA LEU A 4 -48.84 -9.11 -45.62
C LEU A 4 -48.54 -9.66 -44.21
N ILE A 5 -47.57 -10.55 -44.09
CA ILE A 5 -46.99 -10.98 -42.81
C ILE A 5 -45.94 -9.93 -42.42
N LYS A 6 -46.23 -9.15 -41.38
CA LYS A 6 -45.26 -8.29 -40.76
C LYS A 6 -44.40 -9.12 -39.79
N VAL A 7 -43.14 -9.34 -40.17
CA VAL A 7 -42.12 -9.90 -39.27
C VAL A 7 -41.62 -8.78 -38.40
N PHE A 8 -41.95 -8.80 -37.10
CA PHE A 8 -41.34 -7.97 -36.09
C PHE A 8 -39.98 -8.55 -35.69
N LEU A 9 -38.90 -7.94 -36.15
CA LEU A 9 -37.56 -8.28 -35.74
C LEU A 9 -37.28 -7.55 -34.40
N THR A 10 -37.47 -8.25 -33.29
CA THR A 10 -37.13 -7.74 -31.94
C THR A 10 -35.60 -7.88 -31.77
N CYS A 11 -34.93 -6.74 -31.93
CA CYS A 11 -33.48 -6.64 -31.65
C CYS A 11 -33.30 -6.57 -30.13
N THR A 12 -32.99 -7.68 -29.49
CA THR A 12 -32.64 -7.74 -28.06
C THR A 12 -31.21 -7.26 -27.95
N ILE A 13 -31.01 -6.00 -27.59
CA ILE A 13 -29.71 -5.46 -27.20
C ILE A 13 -29.41 -5.97 -25.82
N ILE A 14 -28.56 -7.00 -25.75
CA ILE A 14 -27.97 -7.47 -24.49
C ILE A 14 -26.94 -6.40 -24.08
N PHE A 15 -27.33 -5.52 -23.17
CA PHE A 15 -26.37 -4.71 -22.41
C PHE A 15 -25.56 -5.67 -21.53
N MET A 16 -24.39 -6.09 -22.03
CA MET A 16 -23.35 -6.60 -21.16
C MET A 16 -22.82 -5.41 -20.34
N THR A 17 -23.47 -5.13 -19.21
CA THR A 17 -22.85 -4.33 -18.15
C THR A 17 -21.69 -5.12 -17.60
N GLY A 18 -20.51 -4.94 -18.21
CA GLY A 18 -19.26 -5.37 -17.60
C GLY A 18 -19.17 -4.67 -16.26
N CYS A 19 -19.33 -5.43 -15.19
CA CYS A 19 -19.01 -4.98 -13.85
C CYS A 19 -17.50 -4.75 -13.83
N TYR A 20 -17.05 -3.55 -14.21
CA TYR A 20 -15.70 -3.11 -13.89
C TYR A 20 -15.66 -2.99 -12.37
N LEU A 21 -15.10 -3.98 -11.73
CA LEU A 21 -14.69 -3.87 -10.34
C LEU A 21 -13.68 -2.71 -10.30
N PHE A 22 -14.16 -1.54 -9.93
CA PHE A 22 -13.28 -0.42 -9.60
C PHE A 22 -12.44 -0.89 -8.41
N ARG A 23 -11.19 -1.24 -8.66
CA ARG A 23 -10.23 -1.50 -7.58
C ARG A 23 -9.65 -0.16 -7.17
N GLU A 24 -9.73 0.13 -5.88
CA GLU A 24 -9.09 1.31 -5.32
C GLU A 24 -7.56 1.15 -5.46
N PRO A 25 -6.85 2.23 -5.78
CA PRO A 25 -5.39 2.16 -5.84
C PRO A 25 -4.79 1.92 -4.47
N THR A 26 -3.71 1.16 -4.42
CA THR A 26 -2.81 1.15 -3.26
C THR A 26 -2.08 2.48 -3.25
N GLU A 27 -2.29 3.25 -2.19
CA GLU A 27 -1.80 4.62 -2.08
C GLU A 27 -0.53 4.69 -1.26
N LYS A 28 0.39 5.55 -1.73
CA LYS A 28 1.58 5.94 -0.99
C LYS A 28 2.55 4.83 -0.58
N PRO A 29 2.72 3.69 -1.30
CA PRO A 29 3.84 2.83 -0.97
C PRO A 29 5.16 3.57 -1.17
N VAL A 30 5.91 3.71 -0.08
CA VAL A 30 7.25 4.32 -0.05
C VAL A 30 8.25 3.32 0.52
N ILE A 31 9.42 3.25 -0.08
CA ILE A 31 10.48 2.32 0.28
C ILE A 31 11.67 3.12 0.79
N TYR A 32 12.12 2.81 2.00
CA TYR A 32 13.32 3.38 2.63
C TYR A 32 14.42 2.32 2.65
N LEU A 33 15.65 2.76 2.46
CA LEU A 33 16.83 1.90 2.42
C LEU A 33 17.82 2.37 3.49
N TYR A 34 18.18 1.51 4.43
CA TYR A 34 19.11 1.80 5.52
C TYR A 34 20.21 0.75 5.56
N PRO A 35 21.20 0.81 4.67
CA PRO A 35 22.37 -0.08 4.73
C PRO A 35 23.29 0.33 5.88
N GLU A 36 24.14 -0.61 6.37
CA GLU A 36 25.14 -0.27 7.38
C GLU A 36 26.28 0.62 6.86
N ASN A 37 26.53 0.56 5.57
CA ASN A 37 27.52 1.38 4.87
C ASN A 37 26.93 1.87 3.55
N THR A 38 27.48 2.94 2.99
CA THR A 38 27.12 3.42 1.63
C THR A 38 27.13 2.25 0.65
N THR A 39 26.00 1.95 0.04
CA THR A 39 25.81 0.73 -0.75
C THR A 39 25.04 1.02 -2.03
N GLU A 40 25.50 0.48 -3.14
CA GLU A 40 24.70 0.42 -4.36
C GLU A 40 23.59 -0.61 -4.18
N VAL A 41 22.35 -0.21 -4.46
CA VAL A 41 21.16 -1.05 -4.26
C VAL A 41 20.31 -1.03 -5.52
N ASP A 42 20.00 -2.22 -6.01
CA ASP A 42 18.99 -2.43 -7.04
C ASP A 42 17.66 -2.77 -6.33
N VAL A 43 16.58 -2.04 -6.63
CA VAL A 43 15.26 -2.26 -6.07
C VAL A 43 14.26 -2.50 -7.19
N LYS A 44 13.60 -3.65 -7.17
CA LYS A 44 12.56 -4.00 -8.13
C LYS A 44 11.27 -4.35 -7.40
N VAL A 45 10.16 -3.74 -7.85
CA VAL A 45 8.81 -4.08 -7.40
C VAL A 45 8.15 -4.93 -8.48
N ASN A 46 7.91 -6.20 -8.18
CA ASN A 46 7.15 -7.08 -9.05
C ASN A 46 5.68 -6.99 -8.65
N LEU A 47 4.92 -6.23 -9.43
CA LEU A 47 3.54 -5.90 -9.14
C LEU A 47 2.59 -6.80 -9.94
N ASP A 48 1.76 -7.57 -9.25
CA ASP A 48 0.58 -8.16 -9.86
C ASP A 48 -0.49 -7.07 -10.01
N GLY A 49 -0.38 -6.32 -11.11
CA GLY A 49 -1.20 -5.14 -11.32
C GLY A 49 -0.57 -4.13 -12.26
N LYS A 50 -0.80 -2.85 -11.99
CA LYS A 50 -0.29 -1.77 -12.83
C LYS A 50 0.12 -0.57 -11.98
N PHE A 51 1.33 -0.07 -12.17
CA PHE A 51 1.76 1.23 -11.62
C PHE A 51 0.93 2.38 -12.18
N THR A 52 0.53 3.29 -11.31
CA THR A 52 -0.13 4.55 -11.67
C THR A 52 0.81 5.74 -11.52
N ALA A 53 1.71 5.70 -10.54
CA ALA A 53 2.74 6.71 -10.32
C ALA A 53 4.01 6.10 -9.73
N THR A 54 5.17 6.71 -10.01
CA THR A 54 6.46 6.36 -9.40
C THR A 54 7.33 7.59 -9.25
N TYR A 55 8.12 7.67 -8.16
CA TYR A 55 9.08 8.74 -7.95
C TYR A 55 10.27 8.28 -7.07
N PRO A 56 11.54 8.41 -7.53
CA PRO A 56 11.90 8.78 -8.91
C PRO A 56 11.27 7.85 -9.95
N LYS A 57 11.36 8.25 -11.22
CA LYS A 57 10.75 7.46 -12.30
C LYS A 57 11.27 6.03 -12.30
N TYR A 58 10.36 5.09 -12.29
CA TYR A 58 10.63 3.65 -12.40
C TYR A 58 10.75 3.25 -13.87
N HIS A 59 11.83 2.58 -14.24
CA HIS A 59 12.00 1.99 -15.56
C HIS A 59 11.78 0.47 -15.49
N ASP A 60 12.83 -0.29 -15.18
CA ASP A 60 12.79 -1.73 -14.89
C ASP A 60 13.39 -2.00 -13.48
N GLY A 61 13.15 -1.10 -12.56
CA GLY A 61 13.70 -1.02 -11.22
C GLY A 61 14.32 0.35 -10.94
N TRP A 62 14.78 0.55 -9.71
CA TRP A 62 15.62 1.66 -9.31
C TRP A 62 17.03 1.17 -9.02
N LYS A 63 18.02 1.85 -9.57
CA LYS A 63 19.45 1.67 -9.26
C LYS A 63 19.92 2.90 -8.53
N VAL A 64 20.34 2.72 -7.31
CA VAL A 64 20.64 3.85 -6.39
C VAL A 64 21.85 3.54 -5.53
N VAL A 65 22.45 4.60 -4.96
CA VAL A 65 23.38 4.49 -3.84
C VAL A 65 22.62 4.91 -2.59
N ALA A 66 22.48 4.03 -1.62
CA ALA A 66 21.84 4.29 -0.34
C ALA A 66 22.91 4.53 0.75
N GLU A 67 22.65 5.53 1.60
CA GLU A 67 23.46 5.89 2.76
C GLU A 67 22.83 5.31 4.05
N PRO A 68 23.62 5.12 5.12
CA PRO A 68 23.10 4.61 6.39
C PRO A 68 22.00 5.48 7.02
N ASP A 69 21.99 6.78 6.73
CA ASP A 69 20.96 7.70 7.23
C ASP A 69 19.65 7.68 6.44
N GLY A 70 19.57 6.84 5.39
CA GLY A 70 18.42 6.71 4.51
C GLY A 70 18.41 7.67 3.31
N THR A 71 19.46 8.46 3.12
CA THR A 71 19.62 9.26 1.91
C THR A 71 19.87 8.34 0.71
N ILE A 72 19.20 8.60 -0.39
CA ILE A 72 19.28 7.82 -1.61
C ILE A 72 19.77 8.72 -2.75
N HIS A 73 20.85 8.35 -3.41
CA HIS A 73 21.38 9.03 -4.58
C HIS A 73 21.05 8.23 -5.84
N SER A 74 20.38 8.86 -6.80
CA SER A 74 20.07 8.21 -8.08
C SER A 74 21.33 8.07 -8.93
N LEU A 75 21.50 6.92 -9.54
CA LEU A 75 22.56 6.70 -10.55
C LEU A 75 22.17 7.30 -11.91
N ASP A 76 20.88 7.51 -12.18
CA ASP A 76 20.38 8.04 -13.45
C ASP A 76 20.42 9.58 -13.53
N ASN A 77 20.45 10.25 -12.38
CA ASN A 77 20.47 11.71 -12.28
C ASN A 77 21.25 12.15 -11.02
N LYS A 78 21.44 13.44 -10.85
CA LYS A 78 22.20 14.00 -9.70
C LYS A 78 21.33 14.33 -8.47
N ASN A 79 20.08 13.85 -8.46
CA ASN A 79 19.17 14.17 -7.35
C ASN A 79 19.35 13.19 -6.20
N SER A 80 19.08 13.68 -5.00
CA SER A 80 18.98 12.86 -3.80
C SER A 80 17.52 12.73 -3.37
N TYR A 81 17.19 11.60 -2.80
CA TYR A 81 15.86 11.25 -2.31
C TYR A 81 15.98 10.70 -0.90
N TYR A 82 14.87 10.55 -0.21
CA TYR A 82 14.81 9.89 1.09
C TYR A 82 13.96 8.61 1.08
N CYS A 83 13.29 8.37 -0.04
CA CYS A 83 12.52 7.16 -0.28
C CYS A 83 12.33 6.94 -1.78
N LEU A 84 11.97 5.73 -2.15
CA LEU A 84 11.45 5.38 -3.47
C LEU A 84 9.94 5.24 -3.34
N PHE A 85 9.19 5.91 -4.20
CA PHE A 85 7.73 5.95 -4.14
C PHE A 85 7.11 5.25 -5.35
N TRP A 86 6.03 4.53 -5.09
CA TRP A 86 5.15 4.03 -6.14
C TRP A 86 3.69 4.06 -5.71
N GLU A 87 2.80 4.08 -6.67
CA GLU A 87 1.37 3.83 -6.54
C GLU A 87 0.93 2.88 -7.63
N GLY A 88 -0.12 2.12 -7.37
CA GLY A 88 -0.61 1.18 -8.38
C GLY A 88 -1.92 0.52 -8.00
N ILE A 89 -2.58 -0.02 -9.02
CA ILE A 89 -3.71 -0.92 -8.85
C ILE A 89 -3.15 -2.32 -8.69
N VAL A 90 -3.33 -2.91 -7.52
CA VAL A 90 -2.84 -4.25 -7.17
C VAL A 90 -3.98 -5.25 -7.20
N ASN A 91 -3.71 -6.44 -7.75
CA ASN A 91 -4.73 -7.48 -7.92
C ASN A 91 -4.96 -8.30 -6.63
N TYR A 92 -5.23 -7.61 -5.50
CA TYR A 92 -5.61 -8.29 -4.27
C TYR A 92 -6.87 -7.66 -3.67
N THR A 93 -7.51 -8.36 -2.75
CA THR A 93 -8.63 -7.84 -1.96
C THR A 93 -8.19 -7.80 -0.50
N PRO A 94 -8.29 -6.65 0.18
CA PRO A 94 -7.93 -6.55 1.59
C PRO A 94 -8.73 -7.53 2.45
N ASP A 95 -8.04 -8.18 3.39
CA ASP A 95 -8.65 -9.06 4.37
C ASP A 95 -8.99 -8.28 5.65
N PHE A 96 -10.26 -8.31 6.02
CA PHE A 96 -10.80 -7.73 7.26
C PHE A 96 -11.36 -8.80 8.20
N SER A 97 -10.90 -10.03 8.12
CA SER A 97 -11.28 -11.09 9.07
C SER A 97 -10.77 -10.79 10.48
N THR A 98 -9.64 -10.08 10.58
CA THR A 98 -9.08 -9.54 11.82
C THR A 98 -8.72 -8.07 11.64
N GLY A 99 -8.70 -7.31 12.73
CA GLY A 99 -8.37 -5.88 12.66
C GLY A 99 -8.69 -5.14 13.94
N PHE A 100 -8.87 -3.84 13.81
CA PHE A 100 -9.15 -2.93 14.92
C PHE A 100 -10.28 -1.98 14.52
N VAL A 101 -11.22 -1.75 15.42
CA VAL A 101 -12.23 -0.71 15.26
C VAL A 101 -11.88 0.44 16.19
N VAL A 102 -11.45 1.54 15.59
CA VAL A 102 -10.89 2.70 16.27
C VAL A 102 -11.79 3.91 16.01
N LYS A 103 -12.11 4.70 17.05
CA LYS A 103 -12.82 5.98 16.83
C LYS A 103 -11.92 6.92 16.04
N GLY A 104 -12.52 7.75 15.18
CA GLY A 104 -11.75 8.75 14.42
C GLY A 104 -10.87 9.59 15.32
N SER A 105 -11.40 10.09 16.44
CA SER A 105 -10.68 10.89 17.44
C SER A 105 -9.57 10.15 18.20
N GLU A 106 -9.51 8.83 18.13
CA GLU A 106 -8.49 7.99 18.77
C GLU A 106 -7.47 7.44 17.76
N THR A 107 -7.65 7.74 16.46
CA THR A 107 -6.86 7.17 15.36
C THR A 107 -5.37 7.55 15.46
N GLU A 108 -5.05 8.80 15.84
CA GLU A 108 -3.66 9.25 16.00
C GLU A 108 -2.91 8.38 17.01
N ALA A 109 -3.43 8.29 18.24
CA ALA A 109 -2.79 7.50 19.29
C ALA A 109 -2.68 6.01 18.93
N PHE A 110 -3.72 5.46 18.30
CA PHE A 110 -3.69 4.08 17.80
C PHE A 110 -2.59 3.85 16.77
N LEU A 111 -2.46 4.75 15.78
CA LEU A 111 -1.44 4.63 14.74
C LEU A 111 -0.03 4.79 15.33
N GLU A 112 0.18 5.70 16.28
CA GLU A 112 1.48 5.85 16.96
C GLU A 112 1.91 4.55 17.64
N GLU A 113 1.01 3.90 18.38
CA GLU A 113 1.29 2.63 19.06
C GLU A 113 1.49 1.48 18.06
N ALA A 114 0.56 1.30 17.13
CA ALA A 114 0.57 0.19 16.19
C ALA A 114 1.79 0.22 15.25
N LEU A 115 2.12 1.40 14.68
CA LEU A 115 3.23 1.54 13.75
C LEU A 115 4.59 1.40 14.46
N THR A 116 4.71 1.89 15.70
CA THR A 116 5.90 1.67 16.53
C THR A 116 6.10 0.17 16.77
N LYS A 117 5.04 -0.55 17.11
CA LYS A 117 5.10 -2.01 17.31
C LYS A 117 5.47 -2.76 16.03
N LEU A 118 4.99 -2.30 14.87
CA LEU A 118 5.32 -2.85 13.56
C LEU A 118 6.75 -2.50 13.08
N GLY A 119 7.52 -1.74 13.87
CA GLY A 119 8.93 -1.47 13.63
C GLY A 119 9.22 -0.21 12.83
N LEU A 120 8.25 0.69 12.60
CA LEU A 120 8.51 1.98 11.98
C LEU A 120 9.23 2.90 12.97
N ASN A 121 10.27 3.60 12.48
CA ASN A 121 10.93 4.65 13.25
C ASN A 121 10.08 5.94 13.29
N ASP A 122 10.51 6.94 14.06
CA ASP A 122 9.76 8.19 14.23
C ASP A 122 9.47 8.90 12.92
N ARG A 123 10.43 8.94 11.99
CA ARG A 123 10.25 9.59 10.70
C ARG A 123 9.20 8.88 9.85
N GLU A 124 9.35 7.60 9.68
CA GLU A 124 8.44 6.76 8.87
C GLU A 124 7.01 6.79 9.43
N ARG A 125 6.88 6.68 10.75
CA ARG A 125 5.61 6.77 11.46
C ARG A 125 4.97 8.14 11.29
N ASN A 126 5.73 9.22 11.44
CA ASN A 126 5.21 10.58 11.27
C ASN A 126 4.75 10.81 9.83
N GLU A 127 5.51 10.38 8.83
CA GLU A 127 5.13 10.52 7.42
C GLU A 127 3.87 9.71 7.10
N PHE A 128 3.73 8.51 7.67
CA PHE A 128 2.52 7.69 7.57
C PHE A 128 1.30 8.40 8.16
N ILE A 129 1.42 8.87 9.41
CA ILE A 129 0.32 9.52 10.14
C ILE A 129 -0.09 10.84 9.46
N ILE A 130 0.86 11.67 9.02
CA ILE A 130 0.59 12.93 8.30
C ILE A 130 -0.25 12.66 7.04
N TYR A 131 -0.02 11.55 6.36
CA TYR A 131 -0.78 11.21 5.15
C TYR A 131 -2.18 10.66 5.46
N TRP A 132 -2.29 9.73 6.40
CA TRP A 132 -3.54 8.99 6.62
C TRP A 132 -4.49 9.64 7.62
N LEU A 133 -3.99 10.26 8.67
CA LEU A 133 -4.81 10.84 9.74
C LEU A 133 -5.87 11.84 9.24
N PRO A 134 -5.58 12.77 8.30
CA PRO A 134 -6.59 13.70 7.80
C PRO A 134 -7.79 13.04 7.14
N GLN A 135 -7.64 11.80 6.67
CA GLN A 135 -8.70 11.03 6.01
C GLN A 135 -9.54 10.23 7.01
N MET A 136 -9.02 10.04 8.23
CA MET A 136 -9.55 9.08 9.20
C MET A 136 -10.11 9.75 10.48
N GLN A 137 -9.54 10.88 10.91
CA GLN A 137 -9.80 11.48 12.22
C GLN A 137 -11.25 11.96 12.42
N ASP A 138 -11.94 12.35 11.36
CA ASP A 138 -13.32 12.87 11.42
C ASP A 138 -14.38 11.77 11.26
N ASN A 139 -13.98 10.53 11.02
CA ASN A 139 -14.91 9.41 10.94
C ASN A 139 -15.46 9.05 12.32
N ALA A 140 -16.69 8.54 12.40
CA ALA A 140 -17.22 8.01 13.66
C ALA A 140 -16.33 6.87 14.18
N TYR A 141 -16.00 5.93 13.28
CA TYR A 141 -15.03 4.85 13.52
C TYR A 141 -14.27 4.52 12.22
N ASN A 142 -13.13 3.90 12.39
CA ASN A 142 -12.32 3.31 11.32
C ASN A 142 -12.14 1.81 11.61
N LEU A 143 -12.43 0.97 10.63
CA LEU A 143 -11.97 -0.41 10.63
C LEU A 143 -10.61 -0.46 9.97
N ILE A 144 -9.60 -0.89 10.71
CA ILE A 144 -8.20 -0.91 10.29
C ILE A 144 -7.68 -2.35 10.33
N SER A 145 -7.02 -2.81 9.26
CA SER A 145 -6.34 -4.09 9.22
C SER A 145 -5.01 -3.94 8.49
N PHE A 146 -3.92 -4.44 9.06
CA PHE A 146 -2.61 -4.45 8.42
C PHE A 146 -2.47 -5.71 7.58
N GLN A 147 -2.25 -5.54 6.29
CA GLN A 147 -2.19 -6.60 5.31
C GLN A 147 -0.77 -7.20 5.25
N ASN A 148 -0.66 -8.50 5.46
CA ASN A 148 0.61 -9.22 5.43
C ASN A 148 0.79 -9.94 4.08
N GLU A 149 0.87 -11.27 4.08
CA GLU A 149 1.09 -12.09 2.89
C GLU A 149 0.06 -11.84 1.79
N ASN A 150 -1.18 -11.51 2.17
CA ASN A 150 -2.23 -11.16 1.22
C ASN A 150 -1.84 -9.99 0.30
N TYR A 151 -1.04 -9.04 0.80
CA TYR A 151 -0.50 -7.95 -0.01
C TYR A 151 0.85 -8.31 -0.62
N THR A 152 1.78 -8.84 0.20
CA THR A 152 3.17 -9.04 -0.21
C THR A 152 3.33 -10.06 -1.33
N ASN A 153 2.38 -11.00 -1.47
CA ASN A 153 2.35 -11.95 -2.58
C ASN A 153 1.97 -11.31 -3.92
N HIS A 154 1.29 -10.15 -3.90
CA HIS A 154 0.87 -9.42 -5.11
C HIS A 154 1.76 -8.21 -5.45
N ALA A 155 2.63 -7.82 -4.52
CA ALA A 155 3.60 -6.74 -4.71
C ALA A 155 4.92 -7.16 -4.05
N THR A 156 5.69 -8.03 -4.72
CA THR A 156 6.95 -8.54 -4.15
C THR A 156 8.09 -7.55 -4.38
N LEU A 157 9.00 -7.46 -3.40
CA LEU A 157 10.24 -6.69 -3.51
C LEU A 157 11.41 -7.61 -3.82
N ASP A 158 12.13 -7.31 -4.89
CA ASP A 158 13.41 -7.92 -5.21
C ASP A 158 14.51 -6.86 -5.04
N ILE A 159 15.39 -7.08 -4.07
CA ILE A 159 16.39 -6.09 -3.63
C ILE A 159 17.76 -6.75 -3.59
N SER A 160 18.73 -6.09 -4.22
CA SER A 160 20.12 -6.55 -4.25
C SER A 160 21.07 -5.40 -3.88
N PRO A 161 21.98 -5.57 -2.90
CA PRO A 161 22.17 -6.79 -2.11
C PRO A 161 20.94 -7.13 -1.26
N LYS A 162 20.81 -8.40 -0.88
CA LYS A 162 19.68 -8.86 -0.08
C LYS A 162 19.70 -8.19 1.30
N PRO A 163 18.60 -7.53 1.71
CA PRO A 163 18.50 -6.95 3.04
C PRO A 163 18.48 -8.03 4.14
N ASP A 164 19.02 -7.67 5.31
CA ASP A 164 18.95 -8.50 6.52
C ASP A 164 17.57 -8.41 7.18
N THR A 165 16.94 -7.23 7.11
CA THR A 165 15.60 -6.96 7.64
C THR A 165 14.72 -6.29 6.59
N VAL A 166 13.50 -6.80 6.43
CA VAL A 166 12.46 -6.18 5.60
C VAL A 166 11.21 -5.97 6.44
N ILE A 167 10.79 -4.72 6.60
CA ILE A 167 9.57 -4.32 7.30
C ILE A 167 8.59 -3.82 6.25
N ARG A 168 7.41 -4.44 6.16
CA ARG A 168 6.37 -4.02 5.22
C ARG A 168 5.06 -3.80 5.96
N VAL A 169 4.57 -2.56 5.94
CA VAL A 169 3.35 -2.12 6.62
C VAL A 169 2.36 -1.63 5.58
N MET A 170 1.38 -2.44 5.25
CA MET A 170 0.29 -2.09 4.35
C MET A 170 -1.01 -2.02 5.12
N MET A 171 -1.54 -0.82 5.33
CA MET A 171 -2.80 -0.60 6.03
C MET A 171 -3.98 -0.63 5.05
N ALA A 172 -4.93 -1.53 5.28
CA ALA A 172 -6.25 -1.41 4.68
C ALA A 172 -7.21 -0.83 5.72
N TRP A 173 -8.02 0.13 5.32
CA TRP A 173 -8.99 0.73 6.22
C TRP A 173 -10.29 1.12 5.52
N LYS A 174 -11.36 1.25 6.29
CA LYS A 174 -12.62 1.81 5.81
C LYS A 174 -13.37 2.55 6.93
N PRO A 175 -14.08 3.65 6.60
CA PRO A 175 -14.89 4.36 7.57
C PRO A 175 -16.10 3.51 7.98
N LEU A 176 -16.49 3.61 9.25
CA LEU A 176 -17.69 3.00 9.80
C LEU A 176 -18.55 4.06 10.48
N LYS A 177 -19.88 3.92 10.37
CA LYS A 177 -20.84 4.79 11.07
C LYS A 177 -21.02 4.42 12.54
N GLU A 178 -20.79 3.15 12.86
CA GLU A 178 -20.93 2.59 14.23
C GLU A 178 -19.84 1.55 14.47
N SER A 179 -19.58 1.27 15.75
CA SER A 179 -18.63 0.25 16.15
C SER A 179 -19.17 -1.14 15.84
N ILE A 180 -18.32 -2.01 15.34
CA ILE A 180 -18.61 -3.42 15.11
C ILE A 180 -17.67 -4.30 15.93
N ALA A 181 -18.09 -5.51 16.23
CA ALA A 181 -17.21 -6.52 16.82
C ALA A 181 -16.32 -7.12 15.73
N ILE A 182 -15.02 -7.20 16.00
CA ILE A 182 -14.04 -7.85 15.13
C ILE A 182 -13.01 -8.59 15.99
N GLN A 183 -12.47 -9.68 15.45
CA GLN A 183 -11.33 -10.36 16.07
C GLN A 183 -10.10 -9.43 16.02
N PRO A 184 -9.46 -9.09 17.15
CA PRO A 184 -8.26 -8.29 17.15
C PRO A 184 -7.14 -8.92 16.34
N GLN A 185 -6.47 -8.13 15.53
CA GLN A 185 -5.27 -8.56 14.81
C GLN A 185 -4.07 -8.59 15.76
N LYS A 186 -3.27 -9.65 15.69
CA LYS A 186 -1.99 -9.69 16.38
C LYS A 186 -0.97 -8.91 15.56
N LEU A 187 -0.32 -7.92 16.19
CA LEU A 187 0.82 -7.21 15.62
C LEU A 187 2.09 -7.78 16.21
N ASP A 188 3.00 -8.24 15.37
CA ASP A 188 4.31 -8.73 15.80
C ASP A 188 5.35 -7.63 15.69
N SER A 189 6.24 -7.51 16.68
CA SER A 189 7.34 -6.56 16.65
C SER A 189 8.44 -7.06 15.74
N VAL A 190 9.03 -6.15 14.97
CA VAL A 190 10.18 -6.44 14.12
C VAL A 190 11.37 -5.63 14.61
N GLU A 191 12.49 -6.31 14.90
CA GLU A 191 13.76 -5.67 15.22
C GLU A 191 14.51 -5.36 13.92
N ARG A 192 15.16 -4.21 13.87
CA ARG A 192 16.01 -3.80 12.75
C ARG A 192 17.42 -4.29 12.96
N ASN A 193 17.89 -5.11 12.05
CA ASN A 193 19.25 -5.66 12.07
C ASN A 193 19.88 -5.52 10.69
N GLY A 194 21.14 -5.10 10.65
CA GLY A 194 21.91 -4.97 9.41
C GLY A 194 21.25 -4.04 8.38
N PHE A 195 21.39 -4.36 7.11
CA PHE A 195 20.72 -3.64 6.04
C PHE A 195 19.20 -3.79 6.16
N THR A 196 18.54 -2.72 6.57
CA THR A 196 17.10 -2.69 6.78
C THR A 196 16.39 -1.96 5.64
N VAL A 197 15.35 -2.59 5.12
CA VAL A 197 14.43 -1.99 4.15
C VAL A 197 13.06 -1.88 4.79
N VAL A 198 12.44 -0.71 4.65
CA VAL A 198 11.08 -0.45 5.14
C VAL A 198 10.20 -0.03 3.98
N GLU A 199 9.04 -0.64 3.86
CA GLU A 199 7.97 -0.16 2.98
C GLU A 199 6.71 0.06 3.78
N TRP A 200 6.07 1.20 3.58
CA TRP A 200 4.71 1.41 4.08
C TRP A 200 3.81 2.05 3.03
N GLY A 201 2.54 1.72 3.11
CA GLY A 201 1.48 2.28 2.28
C GLY A 201 0.12 1.91 2.83
N GLY A 202 -0.93 2.17 2.07
CA GLY A 202 -2.27 1.78 2.48
C GLY A 202 -3.30 1.84 1.36
N ILE A 203 -4.53 1.52 1.72
CA ILE A 203 -5.70 1.57 0.85
C ILE A 203 -6.94 1.90 1.67
N GLU A 204 -7.71 2.91 1.21
CA GLU A 204 -9.10 3.06 1.64
C GLU A 204 -9.96 2.07 0.87
N PHE A 205 -10.62 1.15 1.57
CA PHE A 205 -11.52 0.18 0.96
C PHE A 205 -12.97 0.64 1.08
N LYS A 206 -13.56 1.00 -0.04
CA LYS A 206 -14.95 1.51 -0.14
C LYS A 206 -15.96 0.40 -0.33
#